data_5a4eb52856213397aa13ec04b6d93e3c
#
_entry.id   5a4eb52856213397aa13ec04b6d93e3c
#
_cell.length_a   1.000
_cell.length_b   1.000
_cell.length_c   1.000
_cell.angle_alpha   90.00
_cell.angle_beta   90.00
_cell.angle_gamma   90.00
#
_symmetry.space_group_name_H-M   'P 1'
#
loop_
_entity.id
_entity.type
_entity.pdbx_description
1 polymer ?
#
loop_
_entity_poly.entity_id
_entity_poly.type
_entity_poly.pdbx_seq_one_letter_code
_entity_poly.pdbx_strand_id
1 'polypeptide(L)'
;MCGLCTSRVVPVPPPLCPRCGLTRVIPGPAPGECADCHSWAPSLRRAASACLHVGPAADLVRGFKYRGWTGLTDFMGDRMLPAALRLAAGRAPILVPVPLARARRRERGFNQADLLARALSRRTNWPVEPLLRRERGGPSLARLGRRERERVAEHAYSLDPTSLPAVDPHSQLLIVDDVITTGATAVACAEA
;
A
#
# COMPACT_ATOMS: atom_id res chain seq x y z
N MET A 1 -9.38 3.98 -18.59
CA MET A 1 -8.45 3.10 -19.33
C MET A 1 -9.22 2.39 -20.43
N CYS A 2 -8.64 2.17 -21.62
CA CYS A 2 -9.33 1.45 -22.69
C CYS A 2 -9.42 -0.05 -22.40
N GLY A 3 -10.38 -0.77 -23.08
CA GLY A 3 -10.61 -2.20 -22.84
C GLY A 3 -9.37 -3.06 -23.05
N LEU A 4 -8.57 -2.78 -24.10
CA LEU A 4 -7.32 -3.50 -24.38
C LEU A 4 -6.28 -3.36 -23.26
N CYS A 5 -6.08 -2.16 -22.69
CA CYS A 5 -5.17 -1.97 -21.56
C CYS A 5 -5.71 -2.65 -20.30
N THR A 6 -7.03 -2.62 -20.09
CA THR A 6 -7.70 -3.27 -18.96
C THR A 6 -7.51 -4.79 -18.99
N SER A 7 -7.66 -5.43 -20.16
CA SER A 7 -7.50 -6.89 -20.31
C SER A 7 -6.04 -7.36 -20.14
N ARG A 8 -5.07 -6.45 -20.27
CA ARG A 8 -3.63 -6.73 -20.09
C ARG A 8 -3.12 -6.46 -18.68
N VAL A 9 -3.97 -6.02 -17.76
CA VAL A 9 -3.60 -5.94 -16.33
C VAL A 9 -3.49 -7.35 -15.78
N VAL A 10 -2.30 -7.75 -15.37
CA VAL A 10 -2.00 -9.10 -14.89
C VAL A 10 -2.35 -9.24 -13.42
N PRO A 11 -3.33 -10.07 -13.03
CA PRO A 11 -3.60 -10.35 -11.62
C PRO A 11 -2.40 -11.05 -11.00
N VAL A 12 -2.29 -11.03 -9.66
CA VAL A 12 -1.26 -11.80 -8.96
C VAL A 12 -1.61 -13.29 -9.10
N PRO A 13 -0.76 -14.11 -9.76
CA PRO A 13 -1.08 -15.50 -10.03
C PRO A 13 -0.96 -16.37 -8.75
N PRO A 14 -1.86 -17.35 -8.55
CA PRO A 14 -1.76 -18.32 -7.46
C PRO A 14 -0.59 -19.31 -7.67
N PRO A 15 -0.14 -20.01 -6.61
CA PRO A 15 -0.61 -19.92 -5.23
C PRO A 15 -0.10 -18.67 -4.51
N LEU A 16 -0.97 -18.01 -3.74
CA LEU A 16 -0.62 -16.80 -3.02
C LEU A 16 -0.06 -17.10 -1.63
N CYS A 17 0.94 -16.34 -1.21
CA CYS A 17 1.39 -16.33 0.16
C CYS A 17 0.25 -15.79 1.08
N PRO A 18 -0.11 -16.49 2.16
CA PRO A 18 -1.21 -16.06 3.03
C PRO A 18 -0.88 -14.77 3.80
N ARG A 19 0.42 -14.42 3.93
CA ARG A 19 0.86 -13.22 4.62
C ARG A 19 1.03 -12.03 3.69
N CYS A 20 1.83 -12.12 2.62
CA CYS A 20 2.13 -10.98 1.75
C CYS A 20 1.25 -10.90 0.49
N GLY A 21 0.47 -11.94 0.17
CA GLY A 21 -0.41 -11.95 -1.00
C GLY A 21 0.31 -11.99 -2.35
N LEU A 22 1.64 -12.16 -2.39
CA LEU A 22 2.40 -12.38 -3.63
C LEU A 22 2.37 -13.86 -4.01
N THR A 23 2.68 -14.14 -5.28
CA THR A 23 2.84 -15.52 -5.76
C THR A 23 3.94 -16.23 -4.97
N ARG A 24 3.61 -17.38 -4.41
CA ARG A 24 4.53 -18.17 -3.60
C ARG A 24 5.42 -19.03 -4.48
N VAL A 25 6.52 -18.47 -4.95
CA VAL A 25 7.50 -19.18 -5.81
C VAL A 25 8.56 -19.89 -4.95
N ILE A 26 9.00 -19.26 -3.86
CA ILE A 26 10.05 -19.77 -2.98
C ILE A 26 9.49 -19.94 -1.57
N PRO A 27 9.53 -21.14 -0.98
CA PRO A 27 9.20 -21.35 0.42
C PRO A 27 10.12 -20.53 1.33
N GLY A 28 9.58 -20.03 2.44
CA GLY A 28 10.35 -19.40 3.50
C GLY A 28 10.97 -20.43 4.45
N PRO A 29 11.71 -19.99 5.47
CA PRO A 29 12.41 -20.85 6.42
C PRO A 29 11.44 -21.67 7.31
N ALA A 30 10.20 -21.26 7.47
CA ALA A 30 9.19 -22.00 8.22
C ALA A 30 7.96 -22.37 7.37
N PRO A 31 7.21 -23.43 7.75
CA PRO A 31 5.98 -23.82 7.07
C PRO A 31 4.98 -22.64 7.03
N GLY A 32 4.47 -22.34 5.84
CA GLY A 32 3.52 -21.22 5.65
C GLY A 32 4.17 -19.87 5.33
N GLU A 33 5.46 -19.70 5.54
CA GLU A 33 6.20 -18.48 5.20
C GLU A 33 6.70 -18.47 3.75
N CYS A 34 7.01 -17.30 3.23
CA CYS A 34 7.72 -17.16 1.96
C CYS A 34 8.95 -16.27 2.15
N ALA A 35 9.93 -16.43 1.23
CA ALA A 35 11.21 -15.72 1.29
C ALA A 35 11.08 -14.20 1.26
N ASP A 36 9.98 -13.67 0.72
CA ASP A 36 9.78 -12.22 0.59
C ASP A 36 9.32 -11.54 1.87
N CYS A 37 8.52 -12.23 2.70
CA CYS A 37 7.87 -11.62 3.87
C CYS A 37 8.24 -12.24 5.22
N HIS A 38 9.12 -13.25 5.27
CA HIS A 38 9.54 -13.87 6.53
C HIS A 38 10.18 -12.86 7.50
N SER A 39 10.90 -11.86 6.96
CA SER A 39 11.56 -10.81 7.74
C SER A 39 10.66 -9.62 8.12
N TRP A 40 9.38 -9.63 7.72
CA TRP A 40 8.47 -8.55 8.07
C TRP A 40 8.18 -8.53 9.58
N ALA A 41 8.13 -7.33 10.16
CA ALA A 41 7.71 -7.18 11.55
C ALA A 41 6.31 -7.76 11.81
N PRO A 42 6.03 -8.28 13.03
CA PRO A 42 4.73 -8.84 13.40
C PRO A 42 3.58 -7.83 13.33
N SER A 43 3.87 -6.53 13.45
CA SER A 43 2.92 -5.43 13.30
C SER A 43 2.22 -5.44 11.93
N LEU A 44 2.92 -5.80 10.85
CA LEU A 44 2.33 -6.02 9.53
C LEU A 44 1.87 -7.48 9.38
N ARG A 45 0.62 -7.71 9.75
CA ARG A 45 0.04 -9.07 9.77
C ARG A 45 -0.14 -9.65 8.38
N ARG A 46 -0.72 -8.89 7.46
CA ARG A 46 -1.03 -9.34 6.09
C ARG A 46 -0.94 -8.18 5.10
N ALA A 47 -0.62 -8.52 3.85
CA ALA A 47 -0.72 -7.61 2.72
C ALA A 47 -1.37 -8.31 1.52
N ALA A 48 -1.86 -7.53 0.57
CA ALA A 48 -2.37 -8.03 -0.70
C ALA A 48 -2.18 -6.97 -1.78
N SER A 49 -1.94 -7.42 -3.01
CA SER A 49 -1.87 -6.58 -4.19
C SER A 49 -3.05 -6.86 -5.12
N ALA A 50 -3.51 -5.82 -5.82
CA ALA A 50 -4.57 -5.93 -6.80
C ALA A 50 -4.10 -6.64 -8.09
N CYS A 51 -2.84 -6.40 -8.48
CA CYS A 51 -2.22 -6.94 -9.70
C CYS A 51 -0.70 -6.86 -9.61
N LEU A 52 -0.01 -7.48 -10.55
CA LEU A 52 1.43 -7.32 -10.74
C LEU A 52 1.75 -5.91 -11.27
N HIS A 53 2.86 -5.33 -10.80
CA HIS A 53 3.38 -4.05 -11.26
C HIS A 53 4.15 -4.19 -12.58
N VAL A 54 3.48 -4.65 -13.64
CA VAL A 54 4.03 -4.87 -14.98
C VAL A 54 3.11 -4.33 -16.06
N GLY A 55 3.64 -4.05 -17.25
CA GLY A 55 2.86 -3.62 -18.41
C GLY A 55 1.93 -2.44 -18.10
N PRO A 56 0.64 -2.47 -18.51
CA PRO A 56 -0.30 -1.36 -18.33
C PRO A 56 -0.50 -0.94 -16.87
N ALA A 57 -0.35 -1.85 -15.90
CA ALA A 57 -0.44 -1.51 -14.48
C ALA A 57 0.74 -0.63 -14.03
N ALA A 58 1.95 -0.93 -14.49
CA ALA A 58 3.12 -0.11 -14.21
C ALA A 58 3.02 1.27 -14.88
N ASP A 59 2.52 1.33 -16.12
CA ASP A 59 2.30 2.59 -16.83
C ASP A 59 1.22 3.44 -16.16
N LEU A 60 0.15 2.82 -15.68
CA LEU A 60 -0.91 3.47 -14.92
C LEU A 60 -0.35 4.12 -13.64
N VAL A 61 0.40 3.37 -12.84
CA VAL A 61 1.03 3.90 -11.62
C VAL A 61 2.02 5.02 -11.94
N ARG A 62 2.80 4.89 -13.02
CA ARG A 62 3.73 5.93 -13.46
C ARG A 62 2.98 7.19 -13.92
N GLY A 63 1.93 7.04 -14.71
CA GLY A 63 1.06 8.15 -15.14
C GLY A 63 0.35 8.82 -13.96
N PHE A 64 -0.10 8.03 -12.99
CA PHE A 64 -0.68 8.50 -11.74
C PHE A 64 0.33 9.31 -10.90
N LYS A 65 1.59 8.85 -10.80
CA LYS A 65 2.64 9.54 -10.04
C LYS A 65 3.17 10.82 -10.69
N TYR A 66 3.31 10.83 -12.01
CA TYR A 66 4.14 11.84 -12.69
C TYR A 66 3.41 12.62 -13.80
N ARG A 67 2.21 12.20 -14.20
CA ARG A 67 1.43 12.83 -15.28
C ARG A 67 0.04 13.29 -14.83
N GLY A 68 -0.25 13.21 -13.53
CA GLY A 68 -1.52 13.68 -12.97
C GLY A 68 -2.75 12.89 -13.43
N TRP A 69 -2.62 11.60 -13.78
CA TRP A 69 -3.75 10.76 -14.25
C TRP A 69 -4.73 10.41 -13.12
N THR A 70 -5.14 11.41 -12.34
CA THR A 70 -6.05 11.23 -11.20
C THR A 70 -7.44 10.75 -11.61
N GLY A 71 -7.89 11.01 -12.84
CA GLY A 71 -9.17 10.49 -13.36
C GLY A 71 -9.23 8.96 -13.45
N LEU A 72 -8.11 8.23 -13.28
CA LEU A 72 -8.09 6.76 -13.23
C LEU A 72 -8.16 6.19 -11.80
N THR A 73 -8.33 7.05 -10.79
CA THR A 73 -8.38 6.63 -9.37
C THR A 73 -9.52 5.63 -9.11
N ASP A 74 -10.70 5.85 -9.69
CA ASP A 74 -11.83 4.94 -9.53
C ASP A 74 -11.57 3.57 -10.14
N PHE A 75 -10.98 3.53 -11.33
CA PHE A 75 -10.56 2.27 -11.93
C PHE A 75 -9.56 1.51 -11.04
N MET A 76 -8.57 2.22 -10.46
CA MET A 76 -7.62 1.62 -9.53
C MET A 76 -8.31 1.11 -8.27
N GLY A 77 -9.24 1.88 -7.71
CA GLY A 77 -10.06 1.49 -6.56
C GLY A 77 -10.87 0.22 -6.82
N ASP A 78 -11.50 0.09 -8.00
CA ASP A 78 -12.22 -1.12 -8.39
C ASP A 78 -11.31 -2.35 -8.41
N ARG A 79 -10.08 -2.19 -8.90
CA ARG A 79 -9.10 -3.28 -8.93
C ARG A 79 -8.57 -3.64 -7.55
N MET A 80 -8.46 -2.68 -6.64
CA MET A 80 -8.00 -2.90 -5.26
C MET A 80 -9.08 -3.51 -4.37
N LEU A 81 -10.35 -3.29 -4.66
CA LEU A 81 -11.48 -3.71 -3.81
C LEU A 81 -11.46 -5.20 -3.42
N PRO A 82 -11.27 -6.18 -4.33
CA PRO A 82 -11.23 -7.59 -3.93
C PRO A 82 -10.10 -7.92 -2.95
N ALA A 83 -8.93 -7.27 -3.12
CA ALA A 83 -7.80 -7.43 -2.20
C ALA A 83 -8.09 -6.82 -0.83
N ALA A 84 -8.70 -5.64 -0.79
CA ALA A 84 -9.10 -4.94 0.44
C ALA A 84 -10.15 -5.77 1.23
N LEU A 85 -11.18 -6.29 0.56
CA LEU A 85 -12.20 -7.14 1.20
C LEU A 85 -11.61 -8.43 1.80
N ARG A 86 -10.66 -9.07 1.11
CA ARG A 86 -9.94 -10.23 1.67
C ARG A 86 -9.16 -9.90 2.93
N LEU A 87 -8.48 -8.74 2.96
CA LEU A 87 -7.72 -8.29 4.14
C LEU A 87 -8.65 -7.91 5.30
N ALA A 88 -9.78 -7.30 5.01
CA ALA A 88 -10.79 -6.90 6.00
C ALA A 88 -11.45 -8.10 6.69
N ALA A 89 -11.57 -9.25 6.00
CA ALA A 89 -12.12 -10.49 6.54
C ALA A 89 -13.49 -10.31 7.24
N GLY A 90 -14.40 -9.56 6.60
CA GLY A 90 -15.74 -9.27 7.11
C GLY A 90 -15.84 -8.11 8.13
N ARG A 91 -14.72 -7.44 8.43
CA ARG A 91 -14.69 -6.24 9.28
C ARG A 91 -14.78 -4.96 8.44
N ALA A 92 -15.02 -3.84 9.12
CA ALA A 92 -14.92 -2.50 8.53
C ALA A 92 -13.64 -1.81 9.05
N PRO A 93 -12.49 -1.95 8.37
CA PRO A 93 -11.24 -1.35 8.80
C PRO A 93 -11.24 0.17 8.58
N ILE A 94 -10.37 0.85 9.30
CA ILE A 94 -10.00 2.23 8.98
C ILE A 94 -8.93 2.20 7.89
N LEU A 95 -9.17 2.91 6.79
CA LEU A 95 -8.21 3.06 5.70
C LEU A 95 -7.16 4.12 6.07
N VAL A 96 -5.90 3.71 6.11
CA VAL A 96 -4.77 4.57 6.48
C VAL A 96 -3.89 4.80 5.25
N PRO A 97 -3.96 5.96 4.59
CA PRO A 97 -3.12 6.24 3.44
C PRO A 97 -1.66 6.46 3.86
N VAL A 98 -0.72 5.83 3.15
CA VAL A 98 0.72 6.08 3.33
C VAL A 98 1.02 7.55 3.04
N PRO A 99 1.65 8.28 3.99
CA PRO A 99 1.92 9.70 3.79
C PRO A 99 3.05 9.95 2.80
N LEU A 100 2.87 10.93 1.95
CA LEU A 100 3.87 11.38 0.99
C LEU A 100 4.77 12.46 1.62
N ALA A 101 6.08 12.46 1.31
CA ALA A 101 6.98 13.53 1.73
C ALA A 101 6.47 14.90 1.25
N ARG A 102 6.56 15.93 2.10
CA ARG A 102 6.03 17.28 1.83
C ARG A 102 6.52 17.88 0.51
N ALA A 103 7.81 17.66 0.17
CA ALA A 103 8.38 18.12 -1.10
C ALA A 103 7.67 17.47 -2.28
N ARG A 104 7.45 16.14 -2.24
CA ARG A 104 6.75 15.41 -3.30
C ARG A 104 5.26 15.74 -3.37
N ARG A 105 4.63 16.02 -2.22
CA ARG A 105 3.24 16.47 -2.19
C ARG A 105 3.08 17.83 -2.87
N ARG A 106 4.05 18.75 -2.68
CA ARG A 106 4.07 20.05 -3.38
C ARG A 106 4.31 19.89 -4.89
N GLU A 107 5.25 19.01 -5.27
CA GLU A 107 5.56 18.70 -6.67
C GLU A 107 4.37 18.08 -7.41
N ARG A 108 3.68 17.13 -6.80
CA ARG A 108 2.58 16.36 -7.42
C ARG A 108 1.19 16.99 -7.24
N GLY A 109 1.01 17.84 -6.25
CA GLY A 109 -0.28 18.44 -5.91
C GLY A 109 -1.21 17.54 -5.07
N PHE A 110 -0.93 16.22 -4.97
CA PHE A 110 -1.79 15.24 -4.28
C PHE A 110 -0.97 14.09 -3.68
N ASN A 111 -1.61 13.32 -2.78
CA ASN A 111 -1.10 12.05 -2.28
C ASN A 111 -1.84 10.90 -2.97
N GLN A 112 -1.12 10.03 -3.68
CA GLN A 112 -1.66 8.87 -4.39
C GLN A 112 -2.42 7.93 -3.46
N ALA A 113 -1.82 7.60 -2.32
CA ALA A 113 -2.40 6.70 -1.34
C ALA A 113 -3.72 7.25 -0.77
N ASP A 114 -3.82 8.56 -0.54
CA ASP A 114 -5.05 9.22 -0.08
C ASP A 114 -6.16 9.12 -1.15
N LEU A 115 -5.85 9.38 -2.40
CA LEU A 115 -6.83 9.23 -3.50
C LEU A 115 -7.33 7.79 -3.61
N LEU A 116 -6.45 6.80 -3.50
CA LEU A 116 -6.81 5.37 -3.53
C LEU A 116 -7.63 4.96 -2.31
N ALA A 117 -7.27 5.41 -1.11
CA ALA A 117 -8.04 5.18 0.10
C ALA A 117 -9.47 5.75 -0.02
N ARG A 118 -9.61 6.99 -0.51
CA ARG A 118 -10.93 7.59 -0.78
C ARG A 118 -11.71 6.84 -1.87
N ALA A 119 -11.05 6.32 -2.88
CA ALA A 119 -11.69 5.49 -3.88
C ALA A 119 -12.23 4.18 -3.29
N LEU A 120 -11.50 3.52 -2.39
CA LEU A 120 -11.98 2.37 -1.64
C LEU A 120 -13.12 2.73 -0.69
N SER A 121 -13.01 3.86 0.05
CA SER A 121 -14.03 4.36 0.96
C SER A 121 -15.38 4.55 0.26
N ARG A 122 -15.40 5.15 -0.94
CA ARG A 122 -16.64 5.31 -1.72
C ARG A 122 -17.34 3.99 -2.06
N ARG A 123 -16.61 2.86 -2.09
CA ARG A 123 -17.13 1.52 -2.43
C ARG A 123 -17.52 0.70 -1.20
N THR A 124 -16.93 1.01 -0.06
CA THR A 124 -17.03 0.19 1.16
C THR A 124 -17.69 0.92 2.32
N ASN A 125 -17.81 2.24 2.25
CA ASN A 125 -18.14 3.15 3.36
C ASN A 125 -17.16 3.05 4.55
N TRP A 126 -15.95 2.51 4.35
CA TRP A 126 -14.93 2.47 5.38
C TRP A 126 -14.33 3.87 5.59
N PRO A 127 -14.08 4.29 6.85
CA PRO A 127 -13.50 5.59 7.13
C PRO A 127 -12.05 5.69 6.61
N VAL A 128 -11.64 6.89 6.24
CA VAL A 128 -10.26 7.20 5.84
C VAL A 128 -9.67 8.15 6.85
N GLU A 129 -8.63 7.69 7.56
CA GLU A 129 -7.95 8.49 8.57
C GLU A 129 -6.45 8.60 8.24
N PRO A 130 -5.91 9.81 8.07
CA PRO A 130 -4.47 10.01 7.83
C PRO A 130 -3.69 9.97 9.16
N LEU A 131 -3.66 8.77 9.77
CA LEU A 131 -3.05 8.56 11.09
C LEU A 131 -1.53 8.74 11.10
N LEU A 132 -0.89 8.70 9.93
CA LEU A 132 0.55 8.70 9.80
C LEU A 132 1.06 10.01 9.22
N ARG A 133 2.21 10.44 9.70
CA ARG A 133 3.02 11.49 9.07
C ARG A 133 4.37 10.92 8.64
N ARG A 134 4.92 11.46 7.57
CA ARG A 134 6.28 11.15 7.15
C ARG A 134 7.24 12.15 7.77
N GLU A 135 8.25 11.63 8.48
CA GLU A 135 9.28 12.45 9.10
C GLU A 135 10.15 13.18 8.07
N ARG A 136 10.71 14.32 8.49
CA ARG A 136 11.56 15.13 7.63
C ARG A 136 12.96 14.50 7.51
N GLY A 137 13.54 14.51 6.31
CA GLY A 137 14.98 14.27 6.12
C GLY A 137 15.38 12.89 5.62
N GLY A 138 14.46 11.94 5.41
CA GLY A 138 14.80 10.65 4.82
C GLY A 138 14.99 10.72 3.30
N PRO A 139 16.00 10.00 2.72
CA PRO A 139 16.17 9.89 1.29
C PRO A 139 14.96 9.22 0.62
N SER A 140 14.82 9.42 -0.69
CA SER A 140 13.76 8.76 -1.45
C SER A 140 14.01 7.26 -1.52
N LEU A 141 13.16 6.46 -0.86
CA LEU A 141 13.23 5.00 -0.86
C LEU A 141 13.23 4.39 -2.29
N ALA A 142 12.71 5.11 -3.28
CA ALA A 142 12.61 4.64 -4.67
C ALA A 142 13.98 4.43 -5.37
N ARG A 143 15.06 5.03 -4.86
CA ARG A 143 16.41 4.94 -5.44
C ARG A 143 17.36 4.04 -4.65
N LEU A 144 16.92 3.48 -3.53
CA LEU A 144 17.76 2.72 -2.63
C LEU A 144 17.67 1.21 -2.93
N GLY A 145 18.74 0.46 -2.63
CA GLY A 145 18.75 -1.00 -2.62
C GLY A 145 17.87 -1.57 -1.49
N ARG A 146 17.60 -2.90 -1.52
CA ARG A 146 16.68 -3.55 -0.57
C ARG A 146 17.05 -3.28 0.89
N ARG A 147 18.29 -3.60 1.30
CA ARG A 147 18.78 -3.42 2.70
C ARG A 147 18.80 -1.96 3.15
N GLU A 148 19.06 -1.07 2.23
CA GLU A 148 19.10 0.37 2.51
C GLU A 148 17.69 0.95 2.66
N ARG A 149 16.70 0.44 1.89
CA ARG A 149 15.28 0.76 2.08
C ARG A 149 14.78 0.36 3.47
N GLU A 150 15.16 -0.82 3.95
CA GLU A 150 14.76 -1.33 5.27
C GLU A 150 15.28 -0.39 6.36
N ARG A 151 16.58 -0.07 6.38
CA ARG A 151 17.17 0.84 7.39
C ARG A 151 16.62 2.27 7.36
N VAL A 152 16.39 2.81 6.18
CA VAL A 152 15.87 4.19 6.04
C VAL A 152 14.37 4.25 6.35
N ALA A 153 13.66 3.14 6.24
CA ALA A 153 12.25 3.08 6.54
C ALA A 153 11.95 3.06 8.06
N GLU A 154 12.86 2.50 8.88
CA GLU A 154 12.67 2.27 10.33
C GLU A 154 12.21 3.51 11.12
N HIS A 155 12.52 4.73 10.67
CA HIS A 155 12.09 5.97 11.34
C HIS A 155 11.50 6.99 10.37
N ALA A 156 11.04 6.51 9.20
CA ALA A 156 10.52 7.39 8.17
C ALA A 156 9.09 7.86 8.43
N TYR A 157 8.38 7.17 9.30
CA TYR A 157 6.98 7.42 9.62
C TYR A 157 6.76 7.49 11.14
N SER A 158 5.77 8.25 11.55
CA SER A 158 5.28 8.31 12.93
C SER A 158 3.78 8.57 12.94
N LEU A 159 3.13 8.28 14.07
CA LEU A 159 1.73 8.66 14.27
C LEU A 159 1.57 10.18 14.24
N ASP A 160 0.49 10.65 13.67
CA ASP A 160 0.08 12.04 13.78
C ASP A 160 -0.74 12.20 15.06
N PRO A 161 -0.21 12.90 16.10
CA PRO A 161 -0.90 13.04 17.37
C PRO A 161 -2.27 13.72 17.27
N THR A 162 -2.50 14.49 16.22
CA THR A 162 -3.77 15.20 16.01
C THR A 162 -4.89 14.29 15.55
N SER A 163 -4.56 13.11 15.01
CA SER A 163 -5.51 12.13 14.47
C SER A 163 -5.88 11.01 15.46
N LEU A 164 -5.13 10.84 16.55
CA LEU A 164 -5.28 9.73 17.51
C LEU A 164 -6.61 9.73 18.31
N PRO A 165 -7.20 10.86 18.72
CA PRO A 165 -8.39 10.86 19.55
C PRO A 165 -9.63 10.23 18.89
N ALA A 166 -9.61 10.05 17.57
CA ALA A 166 -10.74 9.56 16.78
C ALA A 166 -10.72 8.05 16.53
N VAL A 167 -9.70 7.31 17.00
CA VAL A 167 -9.50 5.90 16.66
C VAL A 167 -9.60 5.01 17.90
N ASP A 168 -10.55 4.06 17.87
CA ASP A 168 -10.62 2.99 18.85
C ASP A 168 -9.34 2.11 18.74
N PRO A 169 -8.61 1.86 19.85
CA PRO A 169 -7.42 1.00 19.87
C PRO A 169 -7.63 -0.42 19.34
N HIS A 170 -8.86 -0.92 19.31
CA HIS A 170 -9.22 -2.22 18.79
C HIS A 170 -9.58 -2.21 17.29
N SER A 171 -9.57 -1.05 16.66
CA SER A 171 -9.85 -0.93 15.24
C SER A 171 -8.84 -1.67 14.38
N GLN A 172 -9.32 -2.34 13.35
CA GLN A 172 -8.45 -2.87 12.30
C GLN A 172 -8.01 -1.73 11.40
N LEU A 173 -6.69 -1.57 11.21
CA LEU A 173 -6.13 -0.58 10.28
C LEU A 173 -5.75 -1.28 8.98
N LEU A 174 -6.10 -0.67 7.85
CA LEU A 174 -5.73 -1.11 6.51
C LEU A 174 -4.89 -0.02 5.83
N ILE A 175 -3.57 -0.22 5.82
CA ILE A 175 -2.62 0.68 5.16
C ILE A 175 -2.82 0.60 3.66
N VAL A 176 -2.97 1.75 3.00
CA VAL A 176 -3.20 1.87 1.57
C VAL A 176 -1.98 2.53 0.91
N ASP A 177 -1.43 1.89 -0.13
CA ASP A 177 -0.35 2.44 -0.97
C ASP A 177 -0.59 2.06 -2.44
N ASP A 178 0.14 2.69 -3.36
CA ASP A 178 0.04 2.45 -4.81
C ASP A 178 0.91 1.27 -5.28
N VAL A 179 2.02 0.98 -4.61
CA VAL A 179 2.95 -0.12 -4.97
C VAL A 179 3.56 -0.74 -3.72
N ILE A 180 3.45 -2.04 -3.61
CA ILE A 180 4.25 -2.82 -2.65
C ILE A 180 5.38 -3.55 -3.40
N THR A 181 6.61 -3.45 -2.90
CA THR A 181 7.80 -4.15 -3.41
C THR A 181 8.36 -5.08 -2.34
N THR A 182 9.31 -4.64 -1.54
CA THR A 182 9.87 -5.39 -0.41
C THR A 182 8.97 -5.40 0.83
N GLY A 183 7.94 -4.56 0.85
CA GLY A 183 7.10 -4.33 2.04
C GLY A 183 7.68 -3.33 3.04
N ALA A 184 8.91 -2.82 2.85
CA ALA A 184 9.58 -1.95 3.81
C ALA A 184 8.74 -0.71 4.21
N THR A 185 8.07 -0.07 3.26
CA THR A 185 7.15 1.05 3.54
C THR A 185 5.97 0.60 4.41
N ALA A 186 5.35 -0.53 4.08
CA ALA A 186 4.18 -1.03 4.80
C ALA A 186 4.55 -1.48 6.22
N VAL A 187 5.72 -2.12 6.39
CA VAL A 187 6.28 -2.48 7.70
C VAL A 187 6.52 -1.23 8.54
N ALA A 188 7.24 -0.25 8.02
CA ALA A 188 7.54 0.98 8.75
C ALA A 188 6.27 1.79 9.14
N CYS A 189 5.25 1.77 8.28
CA CYS A 189 3.94 2.37 8.61
C CYS A 189 3.18 1.58 9.68
N ALA A 190 3.38 0.26 9.76
CA ALA A 190 2.72 -0.58 10.75
C ALA A 190 3.43 -0.58 12.11
N GLU A 191 4.69 -0.17 12.15
CA GLU A 191 5.49 -0.02 13.38
C GLU A 191 5.38 1.38 14.00
N ALA A 192 4.97 2.38 13.21
CA ALA A 192 4.77 3.75 13.66
C ALA A 192 3.54 3.88 14.54
#